data_bc8b1d775f620fcdc6edd155e09e0a05
#
_entry.id   bc8b1d775f620fcdc6edd155e09e0a05
#
_cell.length_a   1.000
_cell.length_b   1.000
_cell.length_c   1.000
_cell.angle_alpha   90.00
_cell.angle_beta   90.00
_cell.angle_gamma   90.00
#
_symmetry.space_group_name_H-M   'P 1'
#
loop_
_entity.id
_entity.type
_entity.pdbx_description
1 polymer ?
#
loop_
_entity_poly.entity_id
_entity_poly.type
_entity_poly.pdbx_seq_one_letter_code
_entity_poly.pdbx_strand_id
1 'polypeptide(L)'
;LGLLGATLPEKYGCAGVNYVTYGLVAREVERVDSGYRSAMSVQSSLVMHPIYAYGSEEQRMKYLPKLATGEYIGCFGLTEPNSGSDPASMSTHAKAVEGGYRMTGNKMWITNSPVADIFVVWAKLDGVIRGFVLEKGMAGLSAPKIEGKFSLRASITGEIVMDNVFVPAENILPNVKGLSGPFGCLNKARYGIAWGALGAAEFCWHPARQYTLDR
;
A
#
# COMPACT_ATOMS: atom_id res chain seq x y z
N LEU A 1 -0.08 13.45 13.63
CA LEU A 1 -0.83 12.60 14.59
C LEU A 1 -0.22 11.21 14.82
N GLY A 2 0.84 10.83 14.07
CA GLY A 2 1.51 9.52 14.23
C GLY A 2 0.68 8.31 13.76
N LEU A 3 -0.29 8.51 12.87
CA LEU A 3 -1.19 7.45 12.41
C LEU A 3 -0.59 6.59 11.28
N LEU A 4 0.38 7.13 10.54
CA LEU A 4 1.01 6.43 9.43
C LEU A 4 2.16 5.56 9.96
N GLY A 5 2.10 4.26 9.66
CA GLY A 5 3.07 3.30 10.17
C GLY A 5 3.07 3.15 11.69
N ALA A 6 1.95 3.42 12.38
CA ALA A 6 1.85 3.53 13.82
C ALA A 6 2.44 2.35 14.60
N THR A 7 2.44 1.14 14.04
CA THR A 7 2.99 -0.07 14.68
C THR A 7 4.49 -0.28 14.43
N LEU A 8 5.13 0.56 13.62
CA LEU A 8 6.56 0.46 13.34
C LEU A 8 7.39 1.17 14.41
N PRO A 9 8.68 0.79 14.57
CA PRO A 9 9.52 1.34 15.63
C PRO A 9 9.73 2.86 15.56
N GLU A 10 9.83 3.49 16.73
CA GLU A 10 10.05 4.93 16.90
C GLU A 10 11.33 5.44 16.21
N LYS A 11 12.36 4.61 16.09
CA LYS A 11 13.60 4.97 15.39
C LYS A 11 13.42 5.38 13.92
N TYR A 12 12.27 5.05 13.32
CA TYR A 12 11.89 5.45 11.97
C TYR A 12 10.85 6.59 11.93
N GLY A 13 10.63 7.26 13.06
CA GLY A 13 9.65 8.35 13.18
C GLY A 13 8.21 7.88 13.35
N CYS A 14 8.00 6.62 13.67
CA CYS A 14 6.69 6.02 13.90
C CYS A 14 6.32 5.99 15.38
N ALA A 15 5.08 5.60 15.73
CA ALA A 15 4.60 5.67 17.11
C ALA A 15 4.90 4.42 17.97
N GLY A 16 5.35 3.31 17.39
CA GLY A 16 5.70 2.09 18.11
C GLY A 16 4.54 1.40 18.86
N VAL A 17 3.28 1.71 18.51
CA VAL A 17 2.12 1.19 19.21
C VAL A 17 1.79 -0.26 18.82
N ASN A 18 1.03 -0.95 19.66
CA ASN A 18 0.57 -2.31 19.38
C ASN A 18 -0.59 -2.35 18.37
N TYR A 19 -0.91 -3.56 17.88
CA TYR A 19 -1.96 -3.74 16.88
C TYR A 19 -3.38 -3.50 17.40
N VAL A 20 -3.64 -3.60 18.72
CA VAL A 20 -4.95 -3.25 19.30
C VAL A 20 -5.17 -1.75 19.16
N THR A 21 -4.17 -0.94 19.50
CA THR A 21 -4.21 0.52 19.31
C THR A 21 -4.43 0.88 17.84
N TYR A 22 -3.70 0.24 16.92
CA TYR A 22 -3.90 0.42 15.49
C TYR A 22 -5.33 0.08 15.05
N GLY A 23 -5.89 -1.02 15.55
CA GLY A 23 -7.27 -1.42 15.26
C GLY A 23 -8.30 -0.40 15.73
N LEU A 24 -8.15 0.10 16.97
CA LEU A 24 -9.03 1.15 17.52
C LEU A 24 -8.96 2.43 16.67
N VAL A 25 -7.78 2.84 16.26
CA VAL A 25 -7.61 3.98 15.36
C VAL A 25 -8.30 3.73 14.01
N ALA A 26 -8.09 2.56 13.41
CA ALA A 26 -8.73 2.20 12.15
C ALA A 26 -10.26 2.26 12.23
N ARG A 27 -10.84 1.79 13.35
CA ARG A 27 -12.28 1.85 13.64
C ARG A 27 -12.78 3.30 13.69
N GLU A 28 -12.09 4.18 14.42
CA GLU A 28 -12.52 5.58 14.54
C GLU A 28 -12.38 6.36 13.24
N VAL A 29 -11.30 6.12 12.46
CA VAL A 29 -11.12 6.76 11.15
C VAL A 29 -12.18 6.29 10.15
N GLU A 30 -12.48 4.98 10.11
CA GLU A 30 -13.53 4.43 9.22
C GLU A 30 -14.93 4.97 9.57
N ARG A 31 -15.20 5.24 10.84
CA ARG A 31 -16.47 5.84 11.28
C ARG A 31 -16.73 7.18 10.58
N VAL A 32 -15.68 7.90 10.23
CA VAL A 32 -15.75 9.17 9.50
C VAL A 32 -15.84 8.94 7.99
N ASP A 33 -14.87 8.19 7.43
CA ASP A 33 -14.82 7.88 5.99
C ASP A 33 -13.88 6.70 5.69
N SER A 34 -14.39 5.72 4.96
CA SER A 34 -13.64 4.54 4.52
C SER A 34 -12.43 4.86 3.63
N GLY A 35 -12.48 5.94 2.88
CA GLY A 35 -11.37 6.40 2.03
C GLY A 35 -10.16 6.82 2.85
N TYR A 36 -10.36 7.54 3.96
CA TYR A 36 -9.28 7.93 4.87
C TYR A 36 -8.66 6.72 5.58
N ARG A 37 -9.50 5.80 6.07
CA ARG A 37 -8.98 4.56 6.65
C ARG A 37 -8.21 3.75 5.61
N SER A 38 -8.68 3.69 4.36
CA SER A 38 -8.00 3.01 3.27
C SER A 38 -6.62 3.61 2.99
N ALA A 39 -6.51 4.94 2.91
CA ALA A 39 -5.23 5.64 2.72
C ALA A 39 -4.25 5.35 3.86
N MET A 40 -4.70 5.44 5.11
CA MET A 40 -3.91 5.10 6.30
C MET A 40 -3.42 3.64 6.26
N SER A 41 -4.31 2.71 5.89
CA SER A 41 -4.01 1.28 5.85
C SER A 41 -3.03 0.93 4.73
N VAL A 42 -3.18 1.50 3.53
CA VAL A 42 -2.25 1.29 2.42
C VAL A 42 -0.87 1.82 2.79
N GLN A 43 -0.78 3.05 3.31
CA GLN A 43 0.49 3.63 3.73
C GLN A 43 1.18 2.76 4.78
N SER A 44 0.46 2.36 5.84
CA SER A 44 1.04 1.62 6.97
C SER A 44 1.35 0.16 6.65
N SER A 45 0.37 -0.57 6.09
CA SER A 45 0.43 -2.04 5.96
C SER A 45 1.01 -2.52 4.64
N LEU A 46 0.84 -1.74 3.56
CA LEU A 46 1.19 -2.16 2.21
C LEU A 46 2.43 -1.44 1.65
N VAL A 47 2.80 -0.29 2.22
CA VAL A 47 4.00 0.48 1.81
C VAL A 47 5.07 0.42 2.89
N MET A 48 4.79 0.93 4.08
CA MET A 48 5.79 1.00 5.15
C MET A 48 6.16 -0.38 5.70
N HIS A 49 5.16 -1.27 5.88
CA HIS A 49 5.42 -2.62 6.38
C HIS A 49 6.37 -3.43 5.50
N PRO A 50 6.19 -3.56 4.17
CA PRO A 50 7.14 -4.32 3.34
C PRO A 50 8.54 -3.70 3.31
N ILE A 51 8.67 -2.38 3.32
CA ILE A 51 9.98 -1.72 3.43
C ILE A 51 10.63 -2.05 4.78
N TYR A 52 9.86 -2.03 5.87
CA TYR A 52 10.36 -2.41 7.20
C TYR A 52 10.72 -3.89 7.28
N ALA A 53 9.83 -4.79 6.85
CA ALA A 53 10.00 -6.23 7.03
C ALA A 53 11.02 -6.84 6.06
N TYR A 54 11.07 -6.33 4.84
CA TYR A 54 11.82 -6.96 3.74
C TYR A 54 12.93 -6.10 3.16
N GLY A 55 12.98 -4.82 3.50
CA GLY A 55 14.01 -3.89 3.05
C GLY A 55 15.35 -4.03 3.79
N SER A 56 16.38 -3.44 3.24
CA SER A 56 17.64 -3.20 3.92
C SER A 56 17.51 -2.06 4.94
N GLU A 57 18.51 -1.88 5.81
CA GLU A 57 18.47 -0.75 6.76
C GLU A 57 18.58 0.59 6.04
N GLU A 58 19.35 0.66 4.96
CA GLU A 58 19.47 1.84 4.11
C GLU A 58 18.10 2.21 3.51
N GLN A 59 17.34 1.23 2.99
CA GLN A 59 15.98 1.46 2.50
C GLN A 59 15.04 1.94 3.61
N ARG A 60 15.10 1.32 4.80
CA ARG A 60 14.29 1.74 5.96
C ARG A 60 14.57 3.19 6.34
N MET A 61 15.84 3.57 6.48
CA MET A 61 16.24 4.93 6.84
C MET A 61 15.93 5.95 5.75
N LYS A 62 15.99 5.55 4.48
CA LYS A 62 15.67 6.42 3.33
C LYS A 62 14.18 6.75 3.25
N TYR A 63 13.31 5.76 3.41
CA TYR A 63 11.90 5.90 3.08
C TYR A 63 10.97 6.07 4.30
N LEU A 64 11.18 5.29 5.38
CA LEU A 64 10.21 5.22 6.47
C LEU A 64 9.97 6.56 7.17
N PRO A 65 10.98 7.41 7.48
CA PRO A 65 10.74 8.68 8.15
C PRO A 65 9.83 9.62 7.36
N LYS A 66 10.01 9.70 6.05
CA LYS A 66 9.20 10.55 5.18
C LYS A 66 7.80 9.99 4.94
N LEU A 67 7.67 8.66 4.90
CA LEU A 67 6.37 8.00 4.82
C LEU A 67 5.58 8.14 6.14
N ALA A 68 6.25 8.13 7.30
CA ALA A 68 5.64 8.30 8.62
C ALA A 68 5.06 9.71 8.82
N THR A 69 5.71 10.74 8.29
CA THR A 69 5.22 12.12 8.34
C THR A 69 4.17 12.44 7.29
N GLY A 70 4.06 11.61 6.24
CA GLY A 70 3.21 11.87 5.08
C GLY A 70 3.86 12.84 4.07
N GLU A 71 5.14 13.18 4.22
CA GLU A 71 5.93 13.88 3.20
C GLU A 71 5.98 13.05 1.91
N TYR A 72 6.11 11.72 2.06
CA TYR A 72 5.95 10.76 0.97
C TYR A 72 4.64 9.99 1.12
N ILE A 73 3.90 9.91 0.02
CA ILE A 73 2.75 9.03 -0.11
C ILE A 73 3.18 7.79 -0.90
N GLY A 74 2.76 6.62 -0.44
CA GLY A 74 3.07 5.37 -1.11
C GLY A 74 1.86 4.65 -1.66
N CYS A 75 2.12 3.72 -2.59
CA CYS A 75 1.14 2.80 -3.13
C CYS A 75 1.71 1.38 -3.26
N PHE A 76 0.82 0.41 -3.48
CA PHE A 76 1.15 -1.02 -3.51
C PHE A 76 0.62 -1.67 -4.78
N GLY A 77 1.53 -2.00 -5.69
CA GLY A 77 1.25 -2.57 -6.99
C GLY A 77 1.35 -4.11 -7.00
N LEU A 78 0.23 -4.80 -6.74
CA LEU A 78 0.14 -6.26 -6.87
C LEU A 78 -0.82 -6.65 -7.98
N THR A 79 -2.09 -6.23 -7.87
CA THR A 79 -3.19 -6.56 -8.79
C THR A 79 -2.92 -6.05 -10.21
N GLU A 80 -3.23 -6.88 -11.19
CA GLU A 80 -3.17 -6.54 -12.62
C GLU A 80 -4.56 -6.65 -13.26
N PRO A 81 -4.78 -6.07 -14.44
CA PRO A 81 -6.07 -6.18 -15.14
C PRO A 81 -6.59 -7.62 -15.27
N ASN A 82 -5.68 -8.57 -15.52
CA ASN A 82 -6.02 -9.98 -15.73
C ASN A 82 -5.60 -10.90 -14.56
N SER A 83 -5.09 -10.36 -13.46
CA SER A 83 -4.55 -11.12 -12.32
C SER A 83 -4.91 -10.45 -11.00
N GLY A 84 -6.15 -10.64 -10.56
CA GLY A 84 -6.66 -10.14 -9.27
C GLY A 84 -6.63 -11.23 -8.20
N SER A 85 -7.57 -12.18 -8.28
CA SER A 85 -7.69 -13.29 -7.29
C SER A 85 -6.53 -14.27 -7.35
N ASP A 86 -5.88 -14.39 -8.50
CA ASP A 86 -4.66 -15.17 -8.68
C ASP A 86 -3.46 -14.25 -9.00
N PRO A 87 -2.82 -13.66 -8.00
CA PRO A 87 -1.64 -12.81 -8.22
C PRO A 87 -0.40 -13.58 -8.67
N ALA A 88 -0.38 -14.92 -8.55
CA ALA A 88 0.72 -15.74 -9.06
C ALA A 88 0.82 -15.69 -10.59
N SER A 89 -0.30 -15.46 -11.27
CA SER A 89 -0.37 -15.36 -12.74
C SER A 89 0.03 -13.99 -13.27
N MET A 90 0.52 -13.05 -12.42
CA MET A 90 0.94 -11.73 -12.86
C MET A 90 1.88 -11.78 -14.06
N SER A 91 1.71 -10.84 -14.98
CA SER A 91 2.54 -10.65 -16.18
C SER A 91 3.66 -9.65 -16.00
N THR A 92 3.52 -8.71 -15.05
CA THR A 92 4.59 -7.73 -14.73
C THR A 92 5.88 -8.46 -14.41
N HIS A 93 6.94 -8.06 -15.10
CA HIS A 93 8.25 -8.70 -14.96
C HIS A 93 9.39 -7.69 -14.93
N ALA A 94 10.48 -8.10 -14.31
CA ALA A 94 11.75 -7.41 -14.30
C ALA A 94 12.81 -8.30 -14.95
N LYS A 95 13.75 -7.67 -15.66
CA LYS A 95 14.94 -8.33 -16.23
C LYS A 95 16.18 -7.68 -15.65
N ALA A 96 17.13 -8.47 -15.18
CA ALA A 96 18.41 -7.96 -14.71
C ALA A 96 19.19 -7.31 -15.86
N VAL A 97 19.75 -6.15 -15.57
CA VAL A 97 20.64 -5.38 -16.46
C VAL A 97 21.81 -4.83 -15.65
N GLU A 98 22.79 -4.23 -16.32
CA GLU A 98 23.88 -3.55 -15.61
C GLU A 98 23.34 -2.46 -14.67
N GLY A 99 23.74 -2.50 -13.41
CA GLY A 99 23.34 -1.55 -12.36
C GLY A 99 21.92 -1.70 -11.81
N GLY A 100 21.13 -2.67 -12.28
CA GLY A 100 19.76 -2.83 -11.77
C GLY A 100 18.87 -3.73 -12.60
N TYR A 101 17.65 -3.26 -12.84
CA TYR A 101 16.59 -4.02 -13.50
C TYR A 101 15.84 -3.14 -14.50
N ARG A 102 15.29 -3.76 -15.55
CA ARG A 102 14.30 -3.16 -16.44
C ARG A 102 12.95 -3.81 -16.16
N MET A 103 11.97 -2.99 -15.79
CA MET A 103 10.65 -3.45 -15.39
C MET A 103 9.58 -3.03 -16.39
N THR A 104 8.73 -3.99 -16.78
CA THR A 104 7.60 -3.76 -17.70
C THR A 104 6.35 -4.47 -17.19
N GLY A 105 5.22 -3.77 -17.26
CA GLY A 105 3.90 -4.30 -16.87
C GLY A 105 2.94 -3.22 -16.44
N ASN A 106 1.75 -3.65 -16.03
CA ASN A 106 0.67 -2.75 -15.61
C ASN A 106 0.00 -3.28 -14.33
N LYS A 107 -0.21 -2.38 -13.36
CA LYS A 107 -0.98 -2.67 -12.15
C LYS A 107 -2.27 -1.86 -12.16
N MET A 108 -3.36 -2.42 -11.65
CA MET A 108 -4.69 -1.83 -11.73
C MET A 108 -5.39 -1.80 -10.37
N TRP A 109 -6.27 -0.83 -10.18
CA TRP A 109 -7.01 -0.57 -8.94
C TRP A 109 -6.10 -0.22 -7.75
N ILE A 110 -5.06 0.57 -8.01
CA ILE A 110 -4.03 0.88 -7.02
C ILE A 110 -4.39 2.16 -6.26
N THR A 111 -4.70 2.00 -4.98
CA THR A 111 -4.94 3.12 -4.06
C THR A 111 -3.70 4.02 -3.98
N ASN A 112 -3.89 5.31 -4.07
CA ASN A 112 -2.90 6.38 -4.01
C ASN A 112 -1.95 6.47 -5.22
N SER A 113 -1.93 5.55 -6.19
CA SER A 113 -0.93 5.60 -7.26
C SER A 113 -0.85 6.96 -8.00
N PRO A 114 -1.96 7.68 -8.28
CA PRO A 114 -1.87 8.97 -8.96
C PRO A 114 -1.15 10.08 -8.18
N VAL A 115 -1.04 9.94 -6.87
CA VAL A 115 -0.40 10.92 -5.97
C VAL A 115 0.83 10.36 -5.26
N ALA A 116 1.20 9.10 -5.55
CA ALA A 116 2.29 8.41 -4.87
C ALA A 116 3.65 8.98 -5.27
N ASP A 117 4.54 9.08 -4.28
CA ASP A 117 5.97 9.34 -4.45
C ASP A 117 6.76 8.02 -4.47
N ILE A 118 6.27 7.00 -3.73
CA ILE A 118 6.88 5.68 -3.56
C ILE A 118 5.90 4.60 -4.00
N PHE A 119 6.39 3.68 -4.85
CA PHE A 119 5.61 2.58 -5.39
C PHE A 119 6.26 1.25 -4.97
N VAL A 120 5.61 0.49 -4.10
CA VAL A 120 6.01 -0.89 -3.80
C VAL A 120 5.36 -1.80 -4.83
N VAL A 121 6.15 -2.33 -5.76
CA VAL A 121 5.66 -3.12 -6.89
C VAL A 121 6.16 -4.55 -6.83
N TRP A 122 5.24 -5.50 -7.01
CA TRP A 122 5.57 -6.92 -7.11
C TRP A 122 5.62 -7.34 -8.58
N ALA A 123 6.74 -7.96 -8.96
CA ALA A 123 7.01 -8.39 -10.33
C ALA A 123 7.80 -9.70 -10.35
N LYS A 124 7.71 -10.44 -11.45
CA LYS A 124 8.52 -11.65 -11.68
C LYS A 124 9.92 -11.26 -12.12
N LEU A 125 10.93 -11.73 -11.39
CA LEU A 125 12.34 -11.73 -11.80
C LEU A 125 12.75 -13.19 -11.96
N ASP A 126 13.08 -13.60 -13.17
CA ASP A 126 13.41 -14.99 -13.52
C ASP A 126 12.34 -15.98 -13.03
N GLY A 127 11.06 -15.63 -13.23
CA GLY A 127 9.91 -16.43 -12.83
C GLY A 127 9.55 -16.37 -11.34
N VAL A 128 10.38 -15.76 -10.50
CA VAL A 128 10.14 -15.62 -9.04
C VAL A 128 9.60 -14.24 -8.72
N ILE A 129 8.52 -14.17 -7.96
CA ILE A 129 7.94 -12.89 -7.51
C ILE A 129 8.90 -12.23 -6.51
N ARG A 130 9.23 -10.96 -6.79
CA ARG A 130 10.09 -10.11 -5.96
C ARG A 130 9.40 -8.76 -5.75
N GLY A 131 9.73 -8.09 -4.65
CA GLY A 131 9.28 -6.73 -4.36
C GLY A 131 10.32 -5.70 -4.77
N PHE A 132 9.87 -4.60 -5.37
CA PHE A 132 10.70 -3.48 -5.82
C PHE A 132 10.14 -2.17 -5.28
N VAL A 133 11.00 -1.22 -4.99
CA VAL A 133 10.62 0.14 -4.62
C VAL A 133 10.95 1.07 -5.79
N LEU A 134 9.91 1.59 -6.45
CA LEU A 134 10.06 2.59 -7.51
C LEU A 134 9.76 3.98 -6.92
N GLU A 135 10.36 5.00 -7.51
CA GLU A 135 10.21 6.39 -7.10
C GLU A 135 9.54 7.20 -8.23
N LYS A 136 8.72 8.15 -7.84
CA LYS A 136 8.09 9.10 -8.77
C LYS A 136 9.14 9.79 -9.63
N GLY A 137 8.84 9.92 -10.92
CA GLY A 137 9.76 10.56 -11.88
C GLY A 137 10.73 9.59 -12.56
N MET A 138 10.75 8.31 -12.22
CA MET A 138 11.50 7.32 -13.01
C MET A 138 10.97 7.28 -14.44
N ALA A 139 11.87 7.34 -15.41
CA ALA A 139 11.51 7.33 -16.84
C ALA A 139 10.74 6.05 -17.21
N GLY A 140 9.60 6.20 -17.89
CA GLY A 140 8.71 5.09 -18.24
C GLY A 140 7.68 4.72 -17.17
N LEU A 141 7.71 5.35 -15.97
CA LEU A 141 6.73 5.15 -14.92
C LEU A 141 5.62 6.20 -15.02
N SER A 142 4.38 5.76 -15.08
CA SER A 142 3.21 6.65 -14.99
C SER A 142 2.11 6.02 -14.15
N ALA A 143 1.21 6.85 -13.61
CA ALA A 143 0.15 6.41 -12.72
C ALA A 143 -1.17 7.15 -13.03
N PRO A 144 -1.85 6.81 -14.14
CA PRO A 144 -3.10 7.45 -14.52
C PRO A 144 -4.20 7.16 -13.50
N LYS A 145 -5.03 8.18 -13.23
CA LYS A 145 -6.15 8.10 -12.30
C LYS A 145 -7.32 7.35 -12.92
N ILE A 146 -8.00 6.53 -12.13
CA ILE A 146 -9.28 5.93 -12.48
C ILE A 146 -10.40 6.84 -11.98
N GLU A 147 -11.20 7.35 -12.91
CA GLU A 147 -12.34 8.22 -12.63
C GLU A 147 -13.66 7.45 -12.59
N GLY A 148 -14.71 8.08 -12.08
CA GLY A 148 -16.09 7.58 -12.13
C GLY A 148 -16.38 6.38 -11.23
N LYS A 149 -15.60 6.13 -10.19
CA LYS A 149 -15.90 5.06 -9.23
C LYS A 149 -17.28 5.27 -8.58
N PHE A 150 -18.02 4.18 -8.39
CA PHE A 150 -19.36 4.22 -7.80
C PHE A 150 -19.33 4.59 -6.31
N SER A 151 -18.35 4.08 -5.56
CA SER A 151 -18.18 4.31 -4.12
C SER A 151 -16.70 4.57 -3.78
N LEU A 152 -16.39 4.83 -2.50
CA LEU A 152 -15.04 5.13 -2.00
C LEU A 152 -14.37 6.27 -2.81
N ARG A 153 -15.14 7.31 -3.10
CA ARG A 153 -14.68 8.40 -4.00
C ARG A 153 -13.57 9.26 -3.39
N ALA A 154 -13.47 9.32 -2.06
CA ALA A 154 -12.36 9.97 -1.36
C ALA A 154 -11.06 9.16 -1.46
N SER A 155 -11.12 7.87 -1.75
CA SER A 155 -9.94 7.03 -1.99
C SER A 155 -9.45 7.21 -3.43
N ILE A 156 -8.38 7.98 -3.61
CA ILE A 156 -7.74 8.16 -4.92
C ILE A 156 -7.22 6.81 -5.40
N THR A 157 -7.61 6.42 -6.61
CA THR A 157 -7.29 5.11 -7.19
C THR A 157 -6.82 5.27 -8.62
N GLY A 158 -5.81 4.52 -9.03
CA GLY A 158 -5.28 4.58 -10.38
C GLY A 158 -4.64 3.27 -10.82
N GLU A 159 -3.85 3.38 -11.86
CA GLU A 159 -3.00 2.33 -12.38
C GLU A 159 -1.53 2.62 -12.04
N ILE A 160 -0.64 1.64 -12.27
CA ILE A 160 0.80 1.85 -12.36
C ILE A 160 1.22 1.27 -13.70
N VAL A 161 1.62 2.11 -14.63
CA VAL A 161 2.10 1.70 -15.95
C VAL A 161 3.62 1.80 -15.96
N MET A 162 4.27 0.72 -16.31
CA MET A 162 5.72 0.60 -16.37
C MET A 162 6.13 0.19 -17.79
N ASP A 163 6.73 1.12 -18.51
CA ASP A 163 7.29 0.90 -19.84
C ASP A 163 8.81 0.94 -19.76
N ASN A 164 9.42 -0.25 -19.62
CA ASN A 164 10.86 -0.44 -19.57
C ASN A 164 11.55 0.44 -18.51
N VAL A 165 10.93 0.60 -17.33
CA VAL A 165 11.45 1.44 -16.23
C VAL A 165 12.76 0.88 -15.71
N PHE A 166 13.80 1.72 -15.64
CA PHE A 166 15.04 1.34 -14.96
C PHE A 166 14.88 1.47 -13.45
N VAL A 167 15.08 0.37 -12.74
CA VAL A 167 15.04 0.27 -11.27
C VAL A 167 16.44 -0.06 -10.78
N PRO A 168 17.10 0.81 -10.00
CA PRO A 168 18.43 0.56 -9.45
C PRO A 168 18.49 -0.74 -8.64
N ALA A 169 19.65 -1.39 -8.62
CA ALA A 169 19.85 -2.68 -7.94
C ALA A 169 19.49 -2.62 -6.44
N GLU A 170 19.78 -1.50 -5.79
CA GLU A 170 19.47 -1.26 -4.38
C GLU A 170 17.98 -1.09 -4.08
N ASN A 171 17.13 -0.94 -5.09
CA ASN A 171 15.69 -0.75 -4.92
C ASN A 171 14.88 -2.07 -4.91
N ILE A 172 15.52 -3.23 -5.03
CA ILE A 172 14.86 -4.51 -4.75
C ILE A 172 14.72 -4.71 -3.23
N LEU A 173 13.62 -5.30 -2.77
CA LEU A 173 13.48 -5.73 -1.37
C LEU A 173 14.27 -7.04 -1.19
N PRO A 174 15.43 -7.01 -0.48
CA PRO A 174 16.36 -8.14 -0.49
C PRO A 174 15.86 -9.36 0.30
N ASN A 175 15.05 -9.13 1.34
CA ASN A 175 14.72 -10.14 2.34
C ASN A 175 13.39 -10.86 2.06
N VAL A 176 12.94 -10.93 0.79
CA VAL A 176 11.68 -11.59 0.45
C VAL A 176 11.72 -12.20 -0.96
N LYS A 177 11.08 -13.36 -1.10
CA LYS A 177 10.86 -14.06 -2.37
C LYS A 177 9.48 -14.72 -2.37
N GLY A 178 8.82 -14.79 -3.54
CA GLY A 178 7.54 -15.44 -3.73
C GLY A 178 6.35 -14.67 -3.15
N LEU A 179 5.19 -15.32 -3.13
CA LEU A 179 3.91 -14.75 -2.68
C LEU A 179 3.84 -14.48 -1.18
N SER A 180 4.71 -15.08 -0.37
CA SER A 180 4.75 -14.81 1.07
C SER A 180 4.96 -13.33 1.39
N GLY A 181 5.68 -12.62 0.52
CA GLY A 181 5.88 -11.17 0.64
C GLY A 181 4.59 -10.37 0.59
N PRO A 182 3.93 -10.32 -0.57
CA PRO A 182 2.69 -9.56 -0.70
C PRO A 182 1.57 -10.07 0.24
N PHE A 183 1.47 -11.38 0.47
CA PHE A 183 0.46 -11.93 1.39
C PHE A 183 0.72 -11.56 2.85
N GLY A 184 1.96 -11.47 3.28
CA GLY A 184 2.31 -10.95 4.60
C GLY A 184 1.80 -9.52 4.80
N CYS A 185 1.95 -8.67 3.77
CA CYS A 185 1.41 -7.31 3.77
C CYS A 185 -0.13 -7.30 3.79
N LEU A 186 -0.77 -8.11 2.95
CA LEU A 186 -2.22 -8.22 2.88
C LEU A 186 -2.85 -8.70 4.20
N ASN A 187 -2.19 -9.58 4.94
CA ASN A 187 -2.67 -10.00 6.26
C ASN A 187 -2.75 -8.82 7.24
N LYS A 188 -1.78 -7.89 7.20
CA LYS A 188 -1.83 -6.67 8.00
C LYS A 188 -2.96 -5.73 7.55
N ALA A 189 -3.14 -5.58 6.24
CA ALA A 189 -4.22 -4.77 5.67
C ALA A 189 -5.61 -5.32 6.03
N ARG A 190 -5.82 -6.64 5.93
CA ARG A 190 -7.08 -7.30 6.30
C ARG A 190 -7.45 -7.08 7.76
N TYR A 191 -6.47 -7.09 8.66
CA TYR A 191 -6.68 -6.80 10.07
C TYR A 191 -7.26 -5.38 10.26
N GLY A 192 -6.68 -4.37 9.63
CA GLY A 192 -7.17 -2.99 9.69
C GLY A 192 -8.57 -2.82 9.07
N ILE A 193 -8.87 -3.54 7.98
CA ILE A 193 -10.20 -3.53 7.35
C ILE A 193 -11.25 -4.14 8.29
N ALA A 194 -10.94 -5.24 8.97
CA ALA A 194 -11.86 -5.88 9.91
C ALA A 194 -12.26 -4.94 11.05
N TRP A 195 -11.30 -4.22 11.63
CA TRP A 195 -11.57 -3.19 12.64
C TRP A 195 -12.34 -2.01 12.06
N GLY A 196 -11.98 -1.54 10.87
CA GLY A 196 -12.66 -0.43 10.19
C GLY A 196 -14.14 -0.73 9.97
N ALA A 197 -14.48 -1.92 9.50
CA ALA A 197 -15.87 -2.33 9.27
C ALA A 197 -16.75 -2.19 10.51
N LEU A 198 -16.20 -2.39 11.72
CA LEU A 198 -16.93 -2.15 12.98
C LEU A 198 -17.26 -0.66 13.16
N GLY A 199 -16.32 0.23 12.81
CA GLY A 199 -16.56 1.69 12.88
C GLY A 199 -17.69 2.14 11.96
N ALA A 200 -17.70 1.65 10.72
CA ALA A 200 -18.79 1.92 9.77
C ALA A 200 -20.14 1.37 10.27
N ALA A 201 -20.15 0.14 10.80
CA ALA A 201 -21.34 -0.48 11.35
C ALA A 201 -21.90 0.32 12.55
N GLU A 202 -21.05 0.76 13.46
CA GLU A 202 -21.46 1.60 14.59
C GLU A 202 -22.04 2.94 14.13
N PHE A 203 -21.41 3.58 13.15
CA PHE A 203 -21.96 4.82 12.59
C PHE A 203 -23.38 4.59 12.05
N CYS A 204 -23.61 3.53 11.30
CA CYS A 204 -24.93 3.22 10.76
C CYS A 204 -25.95 2.88 11.85
N TRP A 205 -25.52 2.15 12.89
CA TRP A 205 -26.41 1.73 13.98
C TRP A 205 -26.91 2.90 14.82
N HIS A 206 -26.04 3.85 15.17
CA HIS A 206 -26.43 4.98 16.03
C HIS A 206 -27.56 5.85 15.43
N PRO A 207 -27.45 6.36 14.18
CA PRO A 207 -28.55 7.12 13.58
C PRO A 207 -29.80 6.28 13.36
N ALA A 208 -29.69 5.02 12.97
CA ALA A 208 -30.84 4.16 12.77
C ALA A 208 -31.60 3.94 14.07
N ARG A 209 -30.90 3.68 15.17
CA ARG A 209 -31.49 3.55 16.50
C ARG A 209 -32.19 4.86 16.93
N GLN A 210 -31.50 6.00 16.80
CA GLN A 210 -32.07 7.29 17.18
C GLN A 210 -33.33 7.58 16.36
N TYR A 211 -33.30 7.39 15.06
CA TYR A 211 -34.44 7.58 14.19
C TYR A 211 -35.69 6.74 14.62
N THR A 212 -35.45 5.48 15.03
CA THR A 212 -36.56 4.62 15.49
C THR A 212 -37.10 5.01 16.89
N LEU A 213 -36.29 5.63 17.74
CA LEU A 213 -36.71 6.12 19.04
C LEU A 213 -37.53 7.44 18.95
N ASP A 214 -37.23 8.22 17.92
CA ASP A 214 -37.91 9.53 17.68
C ASP A 214 -39.26 9.37 16.98
N ARG A 215 -39.61 8.17 16.54
CA ARG A 215 -40.89 7.80 15.88
C ARG A 215 -41.77 6.94 16.75
#